data_14b7ff8e7b095affef9d2d45a5ba10de
#
_entry.id   14b7ff8e7b095affef9d2d45a5ba10de
#
_cell.length_a   1.000
_cell.length_b   1.000
_cell.length_c   1.000
_cell.angle_alpha   90.00
_cell.angle_beta   90.00
_cell.angle_gamma   90.00
#
_symmetry.space_group_name_H-M   'P 1'
#
loop_
_entity.id
_entity.type
_entity.pdbx_description
1 polymer ?
#
loop_
_entity_poly.entity_id
_entity_poly.type
_entity_poly.pdbx_seq_one_letter_code
_entity_poly.pdbx_strand_id
1 'polypeptide(L)'
;MTPQDSFIIVAEVLDDRIDDLRKRLAKMTLPGRRGLADPANGLVPFREFETIHFARFVVLADNTLEERAKYYPQLPCKEPTYLCFMADCDGDADELLARIAREAEGLAEILDHCGYKRTADLLGWLRAHRVKPVASYVNWVGRTVGQVQAEAELHCLLRNALPNIKERDPQRILTALRQSVRPTRPLTPERPTPLAWRVRNLAHMLMPLVLPLLLVAACLALFPILGVALFTIVLLAIGTLLFFVVLRWHEQTDPIIPQPDEREKITALREGEDHDVTNQYTAMGSIKPGQFRLRTQIAIVYGINWVARHIFTRGSIGRIGTIHFAHWVFIDQRRRGFFCSNYDGGHEAYMDDFINKAGFGLNLAFSCFMAYPTTDWLVAKGAWLEQDFKHFQRHHQIPTEVWYKAYPGLTARDLARNARIRNGFEKPRMSDDEIRRWLAEI
;
A
#
# COMPACT_ATOMS: atom_id res chain seq x y z
N MET A 1 -20.21 -2.52 -5.64
CA MET A 1 -18.79 -2.96 -5.67
C MET A 1 -18.44 -3.72 -4.41
N THR A 2 -17.49 -4.64 -4.47
CA THR A 2 -16.91 -5.32 -3.29
C THR A 2 -15.66 -4.55 -2.88
N PRO A 3 -15.69 -3.76 -1.80
CA PRO A 3 -14.52 -3.00 -1.36
C PRO A 3 -13.39 -3.96 -0.98
N GLN A 4 -12.16 -3.58 -1.25
CA GLN A 4 -10.99 -4.27 -0.74
C GLN A 4 -10.77 -3.92 0.73
N ASP A 5 -10.17 -4.86 1.44
CA ASP A 5 -9.67 -4.72 2.80
C ASP A 5 -8.28 -5.35 2.90
N SER A 6 -7.62 -5.20 4.04
CA SER A 6 -6.32 -5.80 4.30
C SER A 6 -6.20 -6.25 5.75
N PHE A 7 -5.41 -7.29 5.98
CA PHE A 7 -4.90 -7.59 7.30
C PHE A 7 -3.37 -7.47 7.33
N ILE A 8 -2.85 -7.06 8.47
CA ILE A 8 -1.42 -6.94 8.73
C ILE A 8 -1.17 -7.53 10.12
N ILE A 9 -0.47 -8.65 10.16
CA ILE A 9 -0.06 -9.34 11.39
C ILE A 9 1.40 -8.98 11.64
N VAL A 10 1.72 -8.47 12.82
CA VAL A 10 3.08 -8.12 13.23
C VAL A 10 3.37 -8.82 14.54
N ALA A 11 4.25 -9.80 14.51
CA ALA A 11 4.61 -10.61 15.66
C ALA A 11 6.13 -10.61 15.88
N GLU A 12 6.55 -10.43 17.11
CA GLU A 12 7.97 -10.44 17.47
C GLU A 12 8.58 -11.82 17.19
N VAL A 13 9.73 -11.83 16.52
CA VAL A 13 10.48 -13.05 16.23
C VAL A 13 11.49 -13.27 17.37
N LEU A 14 11.60 -14.49 17.86
CA LEU A 14 12.63 -14.85 18.83
C LEU A 14 14.01 -14.68 18.20
N ASP A 15 14.90 -13.95 18.87
CA ASP A 15 16.22 -13.53 18.34
C ASP A 15 17.03 -14.70 17.76
N ASP A 16 17.01 -15.85 18.42
CA ASP A 16 17.71 -17.08 18.02
C ASP A 16 17.03 -17.84 16.86
N ARG A 17 15.85 -17.42 16.44
CA ARG A 17 15.01 -18.09 15.43
C ARG A 17 14.92 -17.34 14.09
N ILE A 18 15.53 -16.17 13.97
CA ILE A 18 15.41 -15.31 12.78
C ILE A 18 15.89 -16.01 11.51
N ASP A 19 17.09 -16.63 11.56
CA ASP A 19 17.67 -17.30 10.39
C ASP A 19 16.90 -18.56 9.99
N ASP A 20 16.38 -19.30 10.96
CA ASP A 20 15.55 -20.48 10.69
C ASP A 20 14.19 -20.08 10.10
N LEU A 21 13.62 -18.98 10.56
CA LEU A 21 12.43 -18.38 9.95
C LEU A 21 12.69 -18.03 8.48
N ARG A 22 13.78 -17.34 8.15
CA ARG A 22 14.15 -17.01 6.76
C ARG A 22 14.31 -18.26 5.90
N LYS A 23 14.98 -19.31 6.40
CA LYS A 23 15.09 -20.60 5.70
C LYS A 23 13.74 -21.27 5.51
N ARG A 24 12.82 -21.12 6.45
CA ARG A 24 11.44 -21.64 6.34
C ARG A 24 10.68 -20.89 5.26
N LEU A 25 10.72 -19.55 5.28
CA LEU A 25 10.05 -18.70 4.29
C LEU A 25 10.59 -18.92 2.87
N ALA A 26 11.90 -19.14 2.72
CA ALA A 26 12.51 -19.45 1.42
C ALA A 26 11.93 -20.70 0.74
N LYS A 27 11.38 -21.66 1.50
CA LYS A 27 10.68 -22.84 0.95
C LYS A 27 9.34 -22.51 0.29
N MET A 28 8.82 -21.31 0.51
CA MET A 28 7.58 -20.83 -0.09
C MET A 28 7.80 -20.13 -1.44
N THR A 29 9.05 -19.99 -1.88
CA THR A 29 9.39 -19.25 -3.10
C THR A 29 9.69 -20.18 -4.27
N LEU A 30 9.48 -19.67 -5.49
CA LEU A 30 9.84 -20.39 -6.71
C LEU A 30 11.37 -20.59 -6.80
N PRO A 31 11.84 -21.75 -7.24
CA PRO A 31 13.26 -22.01 -7.43
C PRO A 31 13.92 -20.95 -8.32
N GLY A 32 15.05 -20.39 -7.85
CA GLY A 32 15.81 -19.37 -8.58
C GLY A 32 15.15 -17.97 -8.65
N ARG A 33 14.03 -17.76 -7.97
CA ARG A 33 13.33 -16.46 -7.91
C ARG A 33 13.15 -16.03 -6.47
N ARG A 34 14.18 -15.42 -5.90
CA ARG A 34 14.18 -14.98 -4.51
C ARG A 34 12.99 -14.07 -4.23
N GLY A 35 12.28 -14.34 -3.15
CA GLY A 35 11.12 -13.54 -2.72
C GLY A 35 9.82 -13.77 -3.50
N LEU A 36 9.86 -14.33 -4.72
CA LEU A 36 8.63 -14.60 -5.46
C LEU A 36 7.97 -15.90 -4.98
N ALA A 37 6.77 -15.80 -4.44
CA ALA A 37 6.03 -16.93 -3.90
C ALA A 37 5.73 -18.01 -4.96
N ASP A 38 5.87 -19.27 -4.58
CA ASP A 38 5.15 -20.36 -5.24
C ASP A 38 3.67 -20.29 -4.80
N PRO A 39 2.74 -20.02 -5.72
CA PRO A 39 1.32 -19.93 -5.37
C PRO A 39 0.73 -21.20 -4.76
N ALA A 40 1.36 -22.34 -4.98
CA ALA A 40 0.93 -23.66 -4.51
C ALA A 40 1.81 -24.21 -3.38
N ASN A 41 2.65 -23.37 -2.74
CA ASN A 41 3.53 -23.85 -1.68
C ASN A 41 2.76 -24.54 -0.55
N GLY A 42 3.41 -25.52 0.09
CA GLY A 42 2.76 -26.36 1.10
C GLY A 42 2.53 -25.69 2.47
N LEU A 43 3.04 -24.47 2.70
CA LEU A 43 2.87 -23.77 3.98
C LEU A 43 1.64 -22.85 3.98
N VAL A 44 1.51 -22.02 2.94
CA VAL A 44 0.34 -21.15 2.71
C VAL A 44 0.04 -21.16 1.22
N PRO A 45 -0.84 -22.04 0.73
CA PRO A 45 -1.15 -22.16 -0.70
C PRO A 45 -2.00 -20.97 -1.16
N PHE A 46 -1.36 -19.82 -1.44
CA PHE A 46 -2.04 -18.55 -1.74
C PHE A 46 -3.09 -18.66 -2.85
N ARG A 47 -2.86 -19.52 -3.82
CA ARG A 47 -3.76 -19.74 -4.96
C ARG A 47 -5.15 -20.25 -4.54
N GLU A 48 -5.25 -20.92 -3.40
CA GLU A 48 -6.52 -21.43 -2.88
C GLU A 48 -7.39 -20.34 -2.24
N PHE A 49 -6.76 -19.18 -1.93
CA PHE A 49 -7.44 -18.01 -1.38
C PHE A 49 -7.74 -17.00 -2.50
N GLU A 50 -8.77 -17.27 -3.29
CA GLU A 50 -9.10 -16.56 -4.54
C GLU A 50 -9.37 -15.06 -4.39
N THR A 51 -9.59 -14.57 -3.17
CA THR A 51 -9.83 -13.16 -2.88
C THR A 51 -8.55 -12.36 -2.66
N ILE A 52 -7.39 -12.99 -2.53
CA ILE A 52 -6.12 -12.31 -2.29
C ILE A 52 -5.60 -11.66 -3.58
N HIS A 53 -5.42 -10.34 -3.58
CA HIS A 53 -4.72 -9.62 -4.64
C HIS A 53 -3.19 -9.77 -4.51
N PHE A 54 -2.68 -9.43 -3.32
CA PHE A 54 -1.28 -9.51 -2.96
C PHE A 54 -1.15 -10.04 -1.54
N ALA A 55 -0.10 -10.81 -1.28
CA ALA A 55 0.30 -11.20 0.06
C ALA A 55 1.81 -11.19 0.19
N ARG A 56 2.31 -10.98 1.40
CA ARG A 56 3.76 -11.02 1.67
C ARG A 56 4.08 -11.44 3.09
N PHE A 57 5.27 -12.04 3.23
CA PHE A 57 5.97 -12.19 4.49
C PHE A 57 7.25 -11.36 4.45
N VAL A 58 7.45 -10.55 5.47
CA VAL A 58 8.64 -9.69 5.61
C VAL A 58 9.18 -9.84 7.02
N VAL A 59 10.48 -10.08 7.14
CA VAL A 59 11.19 -10.02 8.40
C VAL A 59 11.65 -8.58 8.62
N LEU A 60 10.89 -7.84 9.45
CA LEU A 60 11.13 -6.43 9.75
C LEU A 60 12.30 -6.29 10.72
N ALA A 61 13.53 -6.38 10.20
CA ALA A 61 14.75 -6.08 10.91
C ALA A 61 15.18 -4.64 10.60
N ASP A 62 15.31 -3.82 11.62
CA ASP A 62 15.64 -2.39 11.46
C ASP A 62 17.14 -2.22 11.20
N ASN A 63 17.51 -1.79 10.01
CA ASN A 63 18.91 -1.59 9.61
C ASN A 63 19.48 -0.25 10.09
N THR A 64 18.66 0.61 10.73
CA THR A 64 19.03 1.99 11.06
C THR A 64 19.38 2.16 12.56
N LEU A 65 19.45 1.07 13.32
CA LEU A 65 19.62 1.13 14.77
C LEU A 65 20.98 1.70 15.21
N GLU A 66 22.06 1.38 14.48
CA GLU A 66 23.41 1.89 14.79
C GLU A 66 23.48 3.41 14.59
N GLU A 67 22.94 3.90 13.48
CA GLU A 67 22.87 5.33 13.22
C GLU A 67 21.99 6.03 14.23
N ARG A 68 20.83 5.44 14.55
CA ARG A 68 19.96 5.94 15.59
C ARG A 68 20.68 6.08 16.93
N ALA A 69 21.43 5.10 17.35
CA ALA A 69 22.20 5.13 18.59
C ALA A 69 23.26 6.24 18.57
N LYS A 70 23.90 6.49 17.42
CA LYS A 70 24.92 7.51 17.26
C LYS A 70 24.36 8.94 17.32
N TYR A 71 23.22 9.19 16.65
CA TYR A 71 22.66 10.55 16.52
C TYR A 71 21.59 10.87 17.56
N TYR A 72 21.00 9.84 18.17
CA TYR A 72 19.95 9.95 19.19
C TYR A 72 20.22 8.96 20.35
N PRO A 73 21.29 9.15 21.14
CA PRO A 73 21.72 8.19 22.16
C PRO A 73 20.71 7.98 23.30
N GLN A 74 19.69 8.86 23.40
CA GLN A 74 18.58 8.71 24.36
C GLN A 74 17.56 7.65 23.94
N LEU A 75 17.63 7.12 22.71
CA LEU A 75 16.73 6.08 22.24
C LEU A 75 17.32 4.69 22.47
N PRO A 76 16.48 3.65 22.62
CA PRO A 76 16.96 2.27 22.74
C PRO A 76 17.88 1.89 21.58
N CYS A 77 19.01 1.29 21.85
CA CYS A 77 19.94 0.79 20.81
C CYS A 77 19.52 -0.57 20.25
N LYS A 78 18.61 -1.28 20.91
CA LYS A 78 18.07 -2.56 20.46
C LYS A 78 16.54 -2.48 20.38
N GLU A 79 15.99 -2.97 19.30
CA GLU A 79 14.55 -3.06 19.08
C GLU A 79 14.19 -4.46 18.57
N PRO A 80 12.98 -4.96 18.84
CA PRO A 80 12.57 -6.27 18.36
C PRO A 80 12.55 -6.36 16.82
N THR A 81 12.89 -7.55 16.32
CA THR A 81 12.63 -7.95 14.94
C THR A 81 11.24 -8.56 14.86
N TYR A 82 10.47 -8.20 13.84
CA TYR A 82 9.11 -8.72 13.68
C TYR A 82 8.96 -9.52 12.39
N LEU A 83 8.13 -10.53 12.43
CA LEU A 83 7.52 -11.09 11.24
C LEU A 83 6.26 -10.29 10.90
N CYS A 84 6.23 -9.73 9.69
CA CYS A 84 5.04 -9.13 9.13
C CYS A 84 4.43 -10.09 8.11
N PHE A 85 3.20 -10.56 8.36
CA PHE A 85 2.37 -11.24 7.37
C PHE A 85 1.20 -10.36 7.01
N MET A 86 1.05 -10.02 5.74
CA MET A 86 -0.03 -9.15 5.28
C MET A 86 -0.62 -9.64 3.97
N ALA A 87 -1.90 -9.34 3.77
CA ALA A 87 -2.57 -9.54 2.50
C ALA A 87 -3.60 -8.44 2.22
N ASP A 88 -3.72 -8.10 0.92
CA ASP A 88 -4.77 -7.27 0.36
C ASP A 88 -5.82 -8.17 -0.30
N CYS A 89 -7.09 -8.01 0.04
CA CYS A 89 -8.13 -8.93 -0.41
C CYS A 89 -9.44 -8.23 -0.77
N ASP A 90 -10.26 -8.96 -1.51
CA ASP A 90 -11.65 -8.62 -1.73
C ASP A 90 -12.51 -8.91 -0.51
N GLY A 91 -13.34 -7.97 -0.11
CA GLY A 91 -14.30 -8.18 0.98
C GLY A 91 -13.70 -7.96 2.37
N ASP A 92 -14.07 -8.80 3.33
CA ASP A 92 -13.66 -8.65 4.73
C ASP A 92 -12.36 -9.42 5.00
N ALA A 93 -11.34 -8.70 5.45
CA ALA A 93 -10.04 -9.28 5.75
C ALA A 93 -10.06 -10.21 6.98
N ASP A 94 -11.01 -10.05 7.89
CA ASP A 94 -11.14 -10.94 9.05
C ASP A 94 -11.72 -12.31 8.66
N GLU A 95 -12.65 -12.32 7.69
CA GLU A 95 -13.16 -13.58 7.10
C GLU A 95 -12.06 -14.33 6.37
N LEU A 96 -11.23 -13.62 5.57
CA LEU A 96 -10.08 -14.22 4.93
C LEU A 96 -9.06 -14.76 5.96
N LEU A 97 -8.75 -13.99 6.99
CA LEU A 97 -7.81 -14.40 8.04
C LEU A 97 -8.32 -15.66 8.76
N ALA A 98 -9.62 -15.74 9.04
CA ALA A 98 -10.24 -16.91 9.63
C ALA A 98 -10.18 -18.15 8.71
N ARG A 99 -10.31 -17.95 7.41
CA ARG A 99 -10.16 -19.00 6.41
C ARG A 99 -8.70 -19.49 6.32
N ILE A 100 -7.73 -18.56 6.26
CA ILE A 100 -6.29 -18.91 6.26
C ILE A 100 -5.92 -19.67 7.54
N ALA A 101 -6.38 -19.23 8.71
CA ALA A 101 -6.10 -19.91 9.98
C ALA A 101 -6.63 -21.35 10.02
N ARG A 102 -7.70 -21.65 9.30
CA ARG A 102 -8.32 -23.00 9.24
C ARG A 102 -7.68 -23.88 8.16
N GLU A 103 -7.32 -23.30 7.01
CA GLU A 103 -6.98 -24.05 5.79
C GLU A 103 -5.48 -24.07 5.50
N ALA A 104 -4.68 -23.11 5.99
CA ALA A 104 -3.22 -23.05 5.80
C ALA A 104 -2.49 -23.75 6.95
N GLU A 105 -2.44 -25.08 6.93
CA GLU A 105 -1.85 -25.91 8.01
C GLU A 105 -0.40 -25.53 8.35
N GLY A 106 0.40 -25.14 7.35
CA GLY A 106 1.80 -24.77 7.52
C GLY A 106 2.03 -23.37 8.13
N LEU A 107 0.99 -22.52 8.23
CA LEU A 107 1.13 -21.20 8.83
C LEU A 107 1.59 -21.29 10.30
N ALA A 108 1.08 -22.25 11.04
CA ALA A 108 1.48 -22.50 12.43
C ALA A 108 2.98 -22.79 12.58
N GLU A 109 3.61 -23.41 11.57
CA GLU A 109 5.06 -23.66 11.56
C GLU A 109 5.90 -22.41 11.40
N ILE A 110 5.38 -21.45 10.65
CA ILE A 110 6.01 -20.14 10.47
C ILE A 110 5.91 -19.36 11.79
N LEU A 111 4.72 -19.33 12.40
CA LEU A 111 4.43 -18.54 13.59
C LEU A 111 5.05 -19.12 14.88
N ASP A 112 5.47 -20.40 14.88
CA ASP A 112 6.25 -20.99 15.98
C ASP A 112 7.54 -20.19 16.24
N HIS A 113 8.15 -19.58 15.22
CA HIS A 113 9.30 -18.71 15.35
C HIS A 113 8.99 -17.38 16.07
N CYS A 114 7.69 -17.06 16.19
CA CYS A 114 7.17 -15.90 16.92
C CYS A 114 6.54 -16.28 18.26
N GLY A 115 6.85 -17.46 18.78
CA GLY A 115 6.34 -17.94 20.06
C GLY A 115 4.88 -18.46 20.02
N TYR A 116 4.28 -18.65 18.83
CA TYR A 116 2.99 -19.32 18.72
C TYR A 116 3.12 -20.79 19.11
N LYS A 117 2.23 -21.27 19.95
CA LYS A 117 2.14 -22.68 20.34
C LYS A 117 0.99 -23.35 19.60
N ARG A 118 1.25 -24.48 18.93
CA ARG A 118 0.26 -25.20 18.11
C ARG A 118 -0.99 -25.69 18.88
N THR A 119 -0.93 -25.69 20.20
CA THR A 119 -2.07 -26.01 21.07
C THR A 119 -3.00 -24.81 21.32
N ALA A 120 -2.58 -23.60 20.92
CA ALA A 120 -3.38 -22.40 21.10
C ALA A 120 -4.31 -22.13 19.91
N ASP A 121 -5.35 -21.34 20.14
CA ASP A 121 -6.23 -20.84 19.07
C ASP A 121 -5.45 -19.95 18.09
N LEU A 122 -5.22 -20.46 16.89
CA LEU A 122 -4.46 -19.76 15.85
C LEU A 122 -5.13 -18.45 15.42
N LEU A 123 -6.47 -18.47 15.23
CA LEU A 123 -7.19 -17.28 14.81
C LEU A 123 -7.17 -16.19 15.91
N GLY A 124 -7.38 -16.58 17.15
CA GLY A 124 -7.29 -15.66 18.29
C GLY A 124 -5.89 -15.06 18.41
N TRP A 125 -4.84 -15.88 18.21
CA TRP A 125 -3.46 -15.41 18.20
C TRP A 125 -3.19 -14.42 17.07
N LEU A 126 -3.61 -14.71 15.84
CA LEU A 126 -3.47 -13.81 14.70
C LEU A 126 -4.18 -12.48 14.94
N ARG A 127 -5.40 -12.52 15.47
CA ARG A 127 -6.17 -11.31 15.81
C ARG A 127 -5.48 -10.46 16.88
N ALA A 128 -4.84 -11.09 17.87
CA ALA A 128 -4.09 -10.38 18.90
C ALA A 128 -2.84 -9.64 18.36
N HIS A 129 -2.25 -10.15 17.27
CA HIS A 129 -1.09 -9.55 16.59
C HIS A 129 -1.47 -8.69 15.39
N ARG A 130 -2.77 -8.48 15.13
CA ARG A 130 -3.23 -7.64 14.02
C ARG A 130 -3.01 -6.17 14.31
N VAL A 131 -2.27 -5.52 13.41
CA VAL A 131 -2.03 -4.07 13.43
C VAL A 131 -2.85 -3.42 12.31
N LYS A 132 -3.49 -2.29 12.63
CA LYS A 132 -4.25 -1.54 11.61
C LYS A 132 -3.33 -0.54 10.91
N PRO A 133 -3.33 -0.47 9.58
CA PRO A 133 -2.65 0.59 8.88
C PRO A 133 -3.27 1.95 9.25
N VAL A 134 -2.43 2.96 9.38
CA VAL A 134 -2.87 4.35 9.65
C VAL A 134 -3.36 5.00 8.36
N ALA A 135 -2.74 4.65 7.25
CA ALA A 135 -3.20 5.02 5.92
C ALA A 135 -3.09 3.83 4.95
N SER A 136 -4.05 3.75 4.04
CA SER A 136 -4.06 2.76 2.98
C SER A 136 -4.48 3.40 1.67
N TYR A 137 -3.86 2.95 0.59
CA TYR A 137 -4.21 3.30 -0.78
C TYR A 137 -4.56 2.04 -1.56
N VAL A 138 -5.62 2.12 -2.35
CA VAL A 138 -6.05 1.09 -3.31
C VAL A 138 -6.26 1.77 -4.66
N ASN A 139 -5.55 1.33 -5.69
CA ASN A 139 -5.57 1.93 -7.03
C ASN A 139 -6.98 1.94 -7.64
N TRP A 140 -7.71 0.85 -7.47
CA TRP A 140 -9.06 0.71 -8.00
C TRP A 140 -10.01 0.08 -6.98
N VAL A 141 -10.63 0.94 -6.20
CA VAL A 141 -11.57 0.50 -5.16
C VAL A 141 -12.76 -0.25 -5.77
N GLY A 142 -12.98 -1.48 -5.29
CA GLY A 142 -14.12 -2.33 -5.65
C GLY A 142 -13.90 -3.25 -6.85
N ARG A 143 -12.70 -3.31 -7.43
CA ARG A 143 -12.35 -4.28 -8.47
C ARG A 143 -11.80 -5.56 -7.84
N THR A 144 -12.51 -6.66 -8.03
CA THR A 144 -12.14 -7.96 -7.45
C THR A 144 -11.09 -8.70 -8.27
N VAL A 145 -10.37 -9.64 -7.62
CA VAL A 145 -9.42 -10.55 -8.29
C VAL A 145 -10.11 -11.30 -9.43
N GLY A 146 -11.30 -11.84 -9.18
CA GLY A 146 -12.06 -12.56 -10.19
C GLY A 146 -12.41 -11.69 -11.41
N GLN A 147 -12.75 -10.41 -11.19
CA GLN A 147 -12.96 -9.46 -12.29
C GLN A 147 -11.68 -9.21 -13.08
N VAL A 148 -10.56 -8.95 -12.40
CA VAL A 148 -9.26 -8.73 -13.05
C VAL A 148 -8.88 -9.91 -13.94
N GLN A 149 -9.01 -11.13 -13.44
CA GLN A 149 -8.65 -12.34 -14.17
C GLN A 149 -9.59 -12.60 -15.36
N ALA A 150 -10.91 -12.42 -15.18
CA ALA A 150 -11.89 -12.59 -16.25
C ALA A 150 -11.74 -11.53 -17.37
N GLU A 151 -11.43 -10.31 -17.02
CA GLU A 151 -11.18 -9.21 -17.97
C GLU A 151 -9.87 -9.42 -18.75
N ALA A 152 -8.83 -9.94 -18.11
CA ALA A 152 -7.58 -10.29 -18.78
C ALA A 152 -7.78 -11.47 -19.76
N GLU A 153 -8.54 -12.48 -19.37
CA GLU A 153 -8.90 -13.59 -20.26
C GLU A 153 -9.71 -13.09 -21.45
N LEU A 154 -10.73 -12.26 -21.23
CA LEU A 154 -11.53 -11.66 -22.32
C LEU A 154 -10.64 -10.89 -23.31
N HIS A 155 -9.72 -10.05 -22.81
CA HIS A 155 -8.78 -9.31 -23.65
C HIS A 155 -7.91 -10.26 -24.49
N CYS A 156 -7.35 -11.31 -23.88
CA CYS A 156 -6.54 -12.30 -24.59
C CYS A 156 -7.34 -12.99 -25.73
N LEU A 157 -8.57 -13.40 -25.43
CA LEU A 157 -9.45 -14.04 -26.41
C LEU A 157 -9.81 -13.11 -27.57
N LEU A 158 -10.15 -11.84 -27.27
CA LEU A 158 -10.46 -10.83 -28.29
C LEU A 158 -9.25 -10.56 -29.18
N ARG A 159 -8.06 -10.38 -28.59
CA ARG A 159 -6.82 -10.16 -29.32
C ARG A 159 -6.48 -11.33 -30.26
N ASN A 160 -6.74 -12.56 -29.85
CA ASN A 160 -6.51 -13.74 -30.66
C ASN A 160 -7.58 -13.94 -31.75
N ALA A 161 -8.82 -13.50 -31.52
CA ALA A 161 -9.90 -13.62 -32.48
C ALA A 161 -9.87 -12.52 -33.56
N LEU A 162 -9.49 -11.30 -33.21
CA LEU A 162 -9.54 -10.11 -34.07
C LEU A 162 -8.82 -10.30 -35.43
N PRO A 163 -7.60 -10.87 -35.53
CA PRO A 163 -6.93 -11.07 -36.82
C PRO A 163 -7.66 -12.01 -37.80
N ASN A 164 -8.55 -12.86 -37.29
CA ASN A 164 -9.30 -13.84 -38.10
C ASN A 164 -10.62 -13.26 -38.64
N ILE A 165 -11.01 -12.04 -38.22
CA ILE A 165 -12.22 -11.39 -38.69
C ILE A 165 -11.94 -10.62 -39.96
N LYS A 166 -12.61 -11.04 -41.07
CA LYS A 166 -12.44 -10.44 -42.39
C LYS A 166 -13.32 -9.24 -42.65
N GLU A 167 -14.25 -8.94 -41.76
CA GLU A 167 -15.15 -7.81 -41.84
C GLU A 167 -14.39 -6.48 -41.75
N ARG A 168 -14.90 -5.44 -42.46
CA ARG A 168 -14.34 -4.08 -42.41
C ARG A 168 -15.27 -3.07 -41.72
N ASP A 169 -16.54 -3.40 -41.66
CA ASP A 169 -17.56 -2.58 -40.99
C ASP A 169 -17.43 -2.74 -39.45
N PRO A 170 -17.31 -1.65 -38.70
CA PRO A 170 -17.12 -1.71 -37.25
C PRO A 170 -18.21 -2.50 -36.51
N GLN A 171 -19.49 -2.34 -36.90
CA GLN A 171 -20.64 -3.03 -36.28
C GLN A 171 -20.54 -4.55 -36.50
N ARG A 172 -20.17 -4.95 -37.73
CA ARG A 172 -19.99 -6.36 -38.07
C ARG A 172 -18.80 -6.99 -37.37
N ILE A 173 -17.67 -6.25 -37.24
CA ILE A 173 -16.51 -6.70 -36.46
C ILE A 173 -16.93 -6.95 -35.01
N LEU A 174 -17.60 -5.98 -34.36
CA LEU A 174 -18.08 -6.15 -33.01
C LEU A 174 -19.01 -7.34 -32.84
N THR A 175 -19.95 -7.52 -33.78
CA THR A 175 -20.88 -8.65 -33.76
C THR A 175 -20.16 -9.98 -33.91
N ALA A 176 -19.21 -10.09 -34.84
CA ALA A 176 -18.40 -11.28 -35.05
C ALA A 176 -17.55 -11.63 -33.80
N LEU A 177 -16.91 -10.63 -33.17
CA LEU A 177 -16.16 -10.81 -31.93
C LEU A 177 -17.07 -11.33 -30.81
N ARG A 178 -18.24 -10.76 -30.61
CA ARG A 178 -19.20 -11.20 -29.59
C ARG A 178 -19.74 -12.61 -29.82
N GLN A 179 -19.80 -13.05 -31.06
CA GLN A 179 -20.23 -14.41 -31.41
C GLN A 179 -19.11 -15.44 -31.25
N SER A 180 -17.88 -15.07 -31.58
CA SER A 180 -16.71 -16.00 -31.58
C SER A 180 -16.06 -16.14 -30.22
N VAL A 181 -16.11 -15.12 -29.37
CA VAL A 181 -15.42 -15.13 -28.05
C VAL A 181 -16.34 -15.64 -26.96
N ARG A 182 -15.89 -16.68 -26.25
CA ARG A 182 -16.56 -17.29 -25.09
C ARG A 182 -15.57 -17.37 -23.94
N PRO A 183 -15.56 -16.42 -23.00
CA PRO A 183 -14.73 -16.52 -21.79
C PRO A 183 -15.09 -17.78 -20.99
N THR A 184 -14.08 -18.51 -20.52
CA THR A 184 -14.29 -19.66 -19.62
C THR A 184 -14.70 -19.22 -18.24
N ARG A 185 -14.17 -18.06 -17.79
CA ARG A 185 -14.61 -17.40 -16.58
C ARG A 185 -15.78 -16.47 -16.89
N PRO A 186 -16.93 -16.61 -16.21
CA PRO A 186 -18.03 -15.69 -16.39
C PRO A 186 -17.60 -14.30 -15.97
N LEU A 187 -17.96 -13.30 -16.78
CA LEU A 187 -17.75 -11.90 -16.42
C LEU A 187 -18.59 -11.61 -15.19
N THR A 188 -17.93 -11.46 -14.05
CA THR A 188 -18.61 -11.33 -12.75
C THR A 188 -19.27 -9.96 -12.66
N PRO A 189 -20.60 -9.85 -12.45
CA PRO A 189 -21.27 -8.58 -12.28
C PRO A 189 -20.81 -7.88 -11.01
N GLU A 190 -20.80 -6.56 -11.01
CA GLU A 190 -20.52 -5.79 -9.80
C GLU A 190 -21.59 -6.09 -8.73
N ARG A 191 -21.16 -6.48 -7.55
CA ARG A 191 -22.06 -6.65 -6.40
C ARG A 191 -22.44 -5.30 -5.82
N PRO A 192 -23.65 -5.15 -5.23
CA PRO A 192 -24.02 -3.93 -4.53
C PRO A 192 -23.06 -3.68 -3.37
N THR A 193 -22.63 -2.42 -3.18
CA THR A 193 -21.74 -2.05 -2.09
C THR A 193 -22.44 -2.23 -0.74
N PRO A 194 -21.84 -2.90 0.26
CA PRO A 194 -22.43 -3.09 1.57
C PRO A 194 -22.82 -1.77 2.22
N LEU A 195 -24.02 -1.68 2.78
CA LEU A 195 -24.54 -0.46 3.41
C LEU A 195 -23.64 0.00 4.56
N ALA A 196 -23.18 -0.93 5.40
CA ALA A 196 -22.27 -0.63 6.51
C ALA A 196 -20.97 0.04 6.04
N TRP A 197 -20.40 -0.41 4.90
CA TRP A 197 -19.23 0.22 4.31
C TRP A 197 -19.54 1.63 3.82
N ARG A 198 -20.69 1.83 3.15
CA ARG A 198 -21.11 3.16 2.65
C ARG A 198 -21.25 4.15 3.79
N VAL A 199 -21.91 3.75 4.88
CA VAL A 199 -22.11 4.60 6.08
C VAL A 199 -20.77 4.94 6.71
N ARG A 200 -19.89 3.95 6.96
CA ARG A 200 -18.54 4.20 7.51
C ARG A 200 -17.72 5.11 6.62
N ASN A 201 -17.78 4.89 5.30
CA ASN A 201 -17.01 5.70 4.35
C ASN A 201 -17.51 7.15 4.30
N LEU A 202 -18.83 7.36 4.34
CA LEU A 202 -19.44 8.68 4.40
C LEU A 202 -19.09 9.39 5.72
N ALA A 203 -19.20 8.70 6.86
CA ALA A 203 -18.83 9.24 8.16
C ALA A 203 -17.36 9.68 8.19
N HIS A 204 -16.45 8.82 7.68
CA HIS A 204 -15.02 9.14 7.57
C HIS A 204 -14.76 10.33 6.64
N MET A 205 -15.50 10.45 5.53
CA MET A 205 -15.39 11.56 4.60
C MET A 205 -15.80 12.89 5.23
N LEU A 206 -16.90 12.90 6.01
CA LEU A 206 -17.46 14.09 6.60
C LEU A 206 -16.76 14.52 7.91
N MET A 207 -16.09 13.59 8.60
CA MET A 207 -15.47 13.83 9.91
C MET A 207 -14.54 15.07 9.95
N PRO A 208 -13.62 15.30 8.98
CA PRO A 208 -12.75 16.47 8.99
C PRO A 208 -13.49 17.80 8.78
N LEU A 209 -14.71 17.77 8.23
CA LEU A 209 -15.53 18.96 7.98
C LEU A 209 -16.48 19.22 9.15
N VAL A 210 -17.14 18.17 9.63
CA VAL A 210 -18.16 18.27 10.67
C VAL A 210 -17.55 18.60 12.04
N LEU A 211 -16.41 18.00 12.40
CA LEU A 211 -15.80 18.21 13.70
C LEU A 211 -15.39 19.69 13.95
N PRO A 212 -14.68 20.37 13.03
CA PRO A 212 -14.40 21.81 13.18
C PRO A 212 -15.67 22.66 13.20
N LEU A 213 -16.68 22.34 12.35
CA LEU A 213 -17.94 23.07 12.33
C LEU A 213 -18.72 22.93 13.64
N LEU A 214 -18.76 21.74 14.24
CA LEU A 214 -19.37 21.52 15.54
C LEU A 214 -18.63 22.26 16.65
N LEU A 215 -17.28 22.28 16.59
CA LEU A 215 -16.46 23.02 17.55
C LEU A 215 -16.75 24.53 17.46
N VAL A 216 -16.79 25.09 16.24
CA VAL A 216 -17.14 26.51 16.02
C VAL A 216 -18.57 26.79 16.48
N ALA A 217 -19.54 25.93 16.15
CA ALA A 217 -20.93 26.09 16.60
C ALA A 217 -21.06 26.03 18.12
N ALA A 218 -20.34 25.11 18.77
CA ALA A 218 -20.31 25.04 20.24
C ALA A 218 -19.68 26.30 20.86
N CYS A 219 -18.58 26.81 20.30
CA CYS A 219 -17.98 28.06 20.74
C CYS A 219 -18.94 29.27 20.59
N LEU A 220 -19.64 29.36 19.45
CA LEU A 220 -20.63 30.42 19.20
C LEU A 220 -21.86 30.32 20.11
N ALA A 221 -22.29 29.09 20.44
CA ALA A 221 -23.43 28.87 21.35
C ALA A 221 -23.09 29.20 22.79
N LEU A 222 -21.86 28.91 23.23
CA LEU A 222 -21.40 29.20 24.58
C LEU A 222 -21.02 30.67 24.80
N PHE A 223 -20.67 31.39 23.72
CA PHE A 223 -20.16 32.75 23.77
C PHE A 223 -20.74 33.60 22.61
N PRO A 224 -21.93 34.18 22.77
CA PRO A 224 -22.64 34.90 21.69
C PRO A 224 -22.02 36.25 21.30
N ILE A 225 -20.75 36.52 21.60
CA ILE A 225 -20.13 37.82 21.42
C ILE A 225 -19.11 37.77 20.28
N LEU A 226 -19.16 38.70 19.33
CA LEU A 226 -18.23 38.92 18.23
C LEU A 226 -16.74 38.88 18.66
N GLY A 227 -16.45 39.30 19.90
CA GLY A 227 -15.12 39.25 20.50
C GLY A 227 -14.55 37.85 20.66
N VAL A 228 -15.37 36.82 20.89
CA VAL A 228 -14.89 35.45 21.05
C VAL A 228 -14.55 34.82 19.71
N ALA A 229 -15.30 35.13 18.65
CA ALA A 229 -14.95 34.67 17.29
C ALA A 229 -13.60 35.26 16.88
N LEU A 230 -13.37 36.54 17.09
CA LEU A 230 -12.10 37.21 16.81
C LEU A 230 -10.97 36.62 17.67
N PHE A 231 -11.20 36.41 18.97
CA PHE A 231 -10.24 35.78 19.89
C PHE A 231 -9.86 34.34 19.40
N THR A 232 -10.84 33.53 18.98
CA THR A 232 -10.59 32.19 18.44
C THR A 232 -9.76 32.23 17.16
N ILE A 233 -10.05 33.17 16.25
CA ILE A 233 -9.27 33.36 15.02
C ILE A 233 -7.83 33.74 15.36
N VAL A 234 -7.64 34.67 16.30
CA VAL A 234 -6.30 35.09 16.75
C VAL A 234 -5.54 33.93 17.38
N LEU A 235 -6.19 33.14 18.25
CA LEU A 235 -5.57 31.96 18.85
C LEU A 235 -5.16 30.92 17.79
N LEU A 236 -6.00 30.65 16.78
CA LEU A 236 -5.68 29.76 15.67
C LEU A 236 -4.51 30.30 14.85
N ALA A 237 -4.48 31.60 14.58
CA ALA A 237 -3.38 32.24 13.87
C ALA A 237 -2.06 32.15 14.65
N ILE A 238 -2.08 32.42 15.94
CA ILE A 238 -0.90 32.26 16.83
C ILE A 238 -0.48 30.81 16.91
N GLY A 239 -1.40 29.88 17.08
CA GLY A 239 -1.11 28.44 17.11
C GLY A 239 -0.47 27.95 15.81
N THR A 240 -0.98 28.42 14.67
CA THR A 240 -0.41 28.12 13.36
C THR A 240 1.00 28.71 13.21
N LEU A 241 1.19 29.97 13.61
CA LEU A 241 2.51 30.60 13.59
C LEU A 241 3.50 29.85 14.47
N LEU A 242 3.13 29.51 15.70
CA LEU A 242 3.95 28.73 16.63
C LEU A 242 4.29 27.36 16.06
N PHE A 243 3.32 26.68 15.43
CA PHE A 243 3.58 25.42 14.75
C PHE A 243 4.70 25.56 13.70
N PHE A 244 4.64 26.54 12.82
CA PHE A 244 5.64 26.76 11.80
C PHE A 244 6.99 27.20 12.35
N VAL A 245 7.02 28.00 13.44
CA VAL A 245 8.27 28.36 14.13
C VAL A 245 8.94 27.13 14.72
N VAL A 246 8.19 26.30 15.46
CA VAL A 246 8.71 25.07 16.05
C VAL A 246 9.13 24.07 14.97
N LEU A 247 8.35 23.95 13.90
CA LEU A 247 8.69 23.13 12.76
C LEU A 247 10.03 23.54 12.16
N ARG A 248 10.19 24.85 11.89
CA ARG A 248 11.42 25.36 11.28
C ARG A 248 12.63 25.21 12.18
N TRP A 249 12.43 25.40 13.47
CA TRP A 249 13.47 25.12 14.47
C TRP A 249 13.94 23.67 14.39
N HIS A 250 13.01 22.71 14.39
CA HIS A 250 13.34 21.29 14.23
C HIS A 250 14.05 20.98 12.92
N GLU A 251 13.57 21.54 11.78
CA GLU A 251 14.21 21.32 10.48
C GLU A 251 15.66 21.82 10.42
N GLN A 252 15.99 22.87 11.20
CA GLN A 252 17.34 23.44 11.26
C GLN A 252 18.23 22.76 12.30
N THR A 253 17.66 22.13 13.31
CA THR A 253 18.41 21.56 14.45
C THR A 253 18.49 20.03 14.43
N ASP A 254 17.62 19.37 13.66
CA ASP A 254 17.71 17.91 13.52
C ASP A 254 19.05 17.52 12.88
N PRO A 255 19.72 16.46 13.37
CA PRO A 255 20.97 16.02 12.81
C PRO A 255 20.81 15.52 11.38
N ILE A 256 21.75 15.90 10.52
CA ILE A 256 21.87 15.35 9.16
C ILE A 256 22.61 14.01 9.31
N ILE A 257 21.94 12.93 8.98
CA ILE A 257 22.47 11.57 9.06
C ILE A 257 22.92 11.15 7.66
N PRO A 258 24.24 10.98 7.43
CA PRO A 258 24.74 10.52 6.14
C PRO A 258 24.27 9.10 5.87
N GLN A 259 23.93 8.80 4.63
CA GLN A 259 23.57 7.44 4.25
C GLN A 259 24.83 6.62 3.97
N PRO A 260 24.92 5.38 4.48
CA PRO A 260 26.07 4.52 4.20
C PRO A 260 26.07 4.04 2.73
N ASP A 261 27.26 3.69 2.22
CA ASP A 261 27.38 3.00 0.92
C ASP A 261 27.11 1.50 1.13
N GLU A 262 25.92 1.04 0.80
CA GLU A 262 25.44 -0.34 1.04
C GLU A 262 25.34 -1.14 -0.27
N ARG A 263 26.38 -1.18 -1.08
CA ARG A 263 26.39 -1.89 -2.37
C ARG A 263 25.97 -3.35 -2.28
N GLU A 264 26.42 -4.07 -1.26
CA GLU A 264 26.08 -5.48 -1.04
C GLU A 264 24.58 -5.63 -0.76
N LYS A 265 24.03 -4.81 0.11
CA LYS A 265 22.58 -4.78 0.41
C LYS A 265 21.76 -4.44 -0.81
N ILE A 266 22.17 -3.43 -1.59
CA ILE A 266 21.48 -3.05 -2.84
C ILE A 266 21.48 -4.23 -3.83
N THR A 267 22.60 -4.95 -3.95
CA THR A 267 22.69 -6.15 -4.79
C THR A 267 21.73 -7.24 -4.31
N ALA A 268 21.68 -7.51 -3.00
CA ALA A 268 20.76 -8.49 -2.42
C ALA A 268 19.29 -8.09 -2.57
N LEU A 269 18.97 -6.80 -2.53
CA LEU A 269 17.60 -6.31 -2.79
C LEU A 269 17.20 -6.54 -4.25
N ARG A 270 18.11 -6.26 -5.20
CA ARG A 270 17.87 -6.46 -6.64
C ARG A 270 17.62 -7.92 -7.02
N GLU A 271 18.19 -8.88 -6.29
CA GLU A 271 17.89 -10.30 -6.49
C GLU A 271 16.41 -10.67 -6.27
N GLY A 272 15.69 -9.88 -5.46
CA GLY A 272 14.27 -10.06 -5.18
C GLY A 272 13.34 -9.17 -6.03
N GLU A 273 13.92 -8.36 -6.93
CA GLU A 273 13.20 -7.41 -7.79
C GLU A 273 13.07 -7.95 -9.23
N ASP A 274 12.16 -7.38 -10.00
CA ASP A 274 11.98 -7.58 -11.44
C ASP A 274 11.68 -9.02 -11.90
N HIS A 275 11.08 -9.83 -11.02
CA HIS A 275 10.60 -11.17 -11.37
C HIS A 275 9.27 -11.17 -12.11
N ASP A 276 8.51 -10.08 -12.03
CA ASP A 276 7.26 -9.80 -12.75
C ASP A 276 7.25 -8.33 -13.20
N VAL A 277 6.25 -7.92 -13.95
CA VAL A 277 6.01 -6.52 -14.35
C VAL A 277 5.66 -5.62 -13.16
N THR A 278 5.29 -6.21 -12.03
CA THR A 278 5.01 -5.54 -10.75
C THR A 278 6.06 -5.95 -9.74
N ASN A 279 6.48 -5.01 -8.93
CA ASN A 279 7.41 -5.19 -7.83
C ASN A 279 6.75 -4.90 -6.48
N GLN A 280 7.41 -5.30 -5.43
CA GLN A 280 7.06 -5.02 -4.04
C GLN A 280 8.11 -4.09 -3.41
N TYR A 281 7.66 -3.29 -2.46
CA TYR A 281 8.53 -2.42 -1.68
C TYR A 281 8.10 -2.45 -0.21
N THR A 282 9.06 -2.54 0.69
CA THR A 282 8.86 -2.37 2.13
C THR A 282 10.05 -1.59 2.67
N ALA A 283 9.79 -0.48 3.35
CA ALA A 283 10.81 0.30 4.05
C ALA A 283 10.37 0.58 5.47
N MET A 284 11.29 0.49 6.42
CA MET A 284 11.04 0.72 7.85
C MET A 284 12.07 1.69 8.41
N GLY A 285 11.65 2.52 9.36
CA GLY A 285 12.55 3.41 10.08
C GLY A 285 11.95 3.93 11.37
N SER A 286 12.79 4.58 12.16
CA SER A 286 12.41 5.26 13.39
C SER A 286 11.89 6.65 13.11
N ILE A 287 10.88 7.10 13.88
CA ILE A 287 10.42 8.48 13.86
C ILE A 287 11.36 9.33 14.71
N LYS A 288 11.69 10.54 14.24
CA LYS A 288 12.48 11.51 14.99
C LYS A 288 11.88 11.75 16.37
N PRO A 289 12.69 11.80 17.44
CA PRO A 289 12.19 11.88 18.80
C PRO A 289 11.43 13.17 19.07
N GLY A 290 10.53 13.12 20.04
CA GLY A 290 9.76 14.25 20.51
C GLY A 290 8.29 14.22 20.05
N GLN A 291 7.43 14.75 20.94
CA GLN A 291 5.98 14.74 20.74
C GLN A 291 5.55 15.58 19.52
N PHE A 292 6.30 16.63 19.21
CA PHE A 292 6.00 17.49 18.06
C PHE A 292 6.11 16.69 16.74
N ARG A 293 7.24 16.02 16.52
CA ARG A 293 7.45 15.18 15.31
C ARG A 293 6.45 14.06 15.21
N LEU A 294 6.22 13.34 16.32
CA LEU A 294 5.26 12.23 16.34
C LEU A 294 3.84 12.68 16.01
N ARG A 295 3.35 13.75 16.65
CA ARG A 295 1.98 14.25 16.41
C ARG A 295 1.84 14.83 15.02
N THR A 296 2.86 15.53 14.51
CA THR A 296 2.91 16.03 13.13
C THR A 296 2.80 14.86 12.15
N GLN A 297 3.59 13.80 12.32
CA GLN A 297 3.54 12.61 11.46
C GLN A 297 2.17 11.93 11.49
N ILE A 298 1.58 11.76 12.66
CA ILE A 298 0.24 11.14 12.79
C ILE A 298 -0.80 11.98 12.05
N ALA A 299 -0.79 13.31 12.22
CA ALA A 299 -1.74 14.21 11.57
C ALA A 299 -1.61 14.16 10.04
N ILE A 300 -0.37 14.17 9.54
CA ILE A 300 -0.08 14.09 8.11
C ILE A 300 -0.56 12.77 7.53
N VAL A 301 -0.18 11.62 8.14
CA VAL A 301 -0.57 10.29 7.63
C VAL A 301 -2.08 10.10 7.69
N TYR A 302 -2.77 10.68 8.69
CA TYR A 302 -4.24 10.72 8.71
C TYR A 302 -4.81 11.51 7.52
N GLY A 303 -4.22 12.67 7.20
CA GLY A 303 -4.58 13.44 6.01
C GLY A 303 -4.34 12.68 4.71
N ILE A 304 -3.19 11.99 4.59
CA ILE A 304 -2.88 11.10 3.46
C ILE A 304 -3.94 10.00 3.33
N ASN A 305 -4.35 9.37 4.43
CA ASN A 305 -5.40 8.36 4.43
C ASN A 305 -6.74 8.91 3.91
N TRP A 306 -7.11 10.11 4.36
CA TRP A 306 -8.34 10.75 3.91
C TRP A 306 -8.31 11.03 2.40
N VAL A 307 -7.22 11.61 1.90
CA VAL A 307 -7.03 11.92 0.47
C VAL A 307 -6.98 10.63 -0.37
N ALA A 308 -6.23 9.62 0.06
CA ALA A 308 -6.13 8.33 -0.63
C ALA A 308 -7.49 7.61 -0.72
N ARG A 309 -8.29 7.70 0.36
CA ARG A 309 -9.57 7.01 0.45
C ARG A 309 -10.72 7.69 -0.30
N HIS A 310 -10.70 9.04 -0.41
CA HIS A 310 -11.84 9.80 -0.91
C HIS A 310 -11.58 10.54 -2.21
N ILE A 311 -10.32 10.88 -2.50
CA ILE A 311 -9.93 11.60 -3.71
C ILE A 311 -9.28 10.66 -4.72
N PHE A 312 -8.27 9.88 -4.31
CA PHE A 312 -7.53 9.00 -5.19
C PHE A 312 -8.10 7.57 -5.17
N THR A 313 -9.29 7.39 -5.70
CA THR A 313 -10.03 6.11 -5.66
C THR A 313 -9.93 5.30 -6.95
N ARG A 314 -9.37 5.88 -8.03
CA ARG A 314 -9.27 5.23 -9.34
C ARG A 314 -8.03 5.67 -10.11
N GLY A 315 -7.13 4.73 -10.33
CA GLY A 315 -6.07 4.81 -11.33
C GLY A 315 -4.80 5.55 -10.94
N SER A 316 -4.78 6.40 -9.90
CA SER A 316 -3.54 7.08 -9.48
C SER A 316 -3.63 7.72 -8.10
N ILE A 317 -2.47 7.84 -7.45
CA ILE A 317 -2.24 8.69 -6.28
C ILE A 317 -1.21 9.75 -6.64
N GLY A 318 -1.52 11.03 -6.50
CA GLY A 318 -0.56 12.09 -6.79
C GLY A 318 0.03 12.04 -8.22
N ARG A 319 -0.74 11.63 -9.23
CA ARG A 319 -0.34 11.37 -10.63
C ARG A 319 0.52 10.11 -10.83
N ILE A 320 0.76 9.29 -9.79
CA ILE A 320 1.45 8.01 -9.90
C ILE A 320 0.39 6.94 -10.15
N GLY A 321 0.40 6.37 -11.34
CA GLY A 321 -0.56 5.35 -11.77
C GLY A 321 -0.06 3.91 -11.65
N THR A 322 1.15 3.72 -11.16
CA THR A 322 1.83 2.42 -11.10
C THR A 322 1.63 1.67 -9.79
N ILE A 323 1.08 2.33 -8.75
CA ILE A 323 0.87 1.71 -7.43
C ILE A 323 -0.46 0.96 -7.42
N HIS A 324 -0.45 -0.31 -7.01
CA HIS A 324 -1.66 -1.11 -6.80
C HIS A 324 -2.24 -0.93 -5.40
N PHE A 325 -1.43 -1.20 -4.38
CA PHE A 325 -1.78 -1.04 -2.96
C PHE A 325 -0.59 -0.43 -2.23
N ALA A 326 -0.88 0.38 -1.21
CA ALA A 326 0.13 0.90 -0.31
C ALA A 326 -0.42 1.08 1.11
N HIS A 327 0.43 0.84 2.11
CA HIS A 327 0.06 0.95 3.52
C HIS A 327 1.14 1.66 4.31
N TRP A 328 0.71 2.52 5.25
CA TRP A 328 1.55 3.13 6.30
C TRP A 328 1.15 2.54 7.65
N VAL A 329 2.10 1.97 8.35
CA VAL A 329 1.88 1.25 9.61
C VAL A 329 2.83 1.77 10.67
N PHE A 330 2.32 2.06 11.87
CA PHE A 330 3.15 2.34 13.04
C PHE A 330 3.22 1.12 13.94
N ILE A 331 4.43 0.88 14.46
CA ILE A 331 4.73 -0.16 15.44
C ILE A 331 5.45 0.45 16.67
N ASP A 332 5.68 -0.33 17.72
CA ASP A 332 6.43 0.09 18.92
C ASP A 332 5.89 1.37 19.54
N GLN A 333 4.60 1.40 19.82
CA GLN A 333 3.93 2.59 20.37
C GLN A 333 4.15 3.84 19.49
N ARG A 334 4.23 3.64 18.17
CA ARG A 334 4.45 4.67 17.14
C ARG A 334 5.87 5.28 17.14
N ARG A 335 6.85 4.59 17.71
CA ARG A 335 8.26 5.02 17.62
C ARG A 335 8.88 4.64 16.29
N ARG A 336 8.44 3.53 15.70
CA ARG A 336 8.84 3.09 14.36
C ARG A 336 7.62 3.00 13.45
N GLY A 337 7.88 3.10 12.18
CA GLY A 337 6.86 2.87 11.17
C GLY A 337 7.45 2.21 9.95
N PHE A 338 6.59 1.51 9.21
CA PHE A 338 6.96 0.99 7.90
C PHE A 338 5.92 1.39 6.85
N PHE A 339 6.43 1.54 5.65
CA PHE A 339 5.64 1.74 4.44
C PHE A 339 5.83 0.54 3.54
N CYS A 340 4.76 0.04 2.96
CA CYS A 340 4.82 -1.02 1.96
C CYS A 340 3.89 -0.71 0.79
N SER A 341 4.34 -1.09 -0.41
CA SER A 341 3.56 -0.92 -1.64
C SER A 341 3.79 -2.07 -2.61
N ASN A 342 2.84 -2.21 -3.56
CA ASN A 342 2.99 -3.02 -4.76
C ASN A 342 2.90 -2.06 -5.94
N TYR A 343 3.89 -2.07 -6.85
CA TYR A 343 4.03 -1.07 -7.92
C TYR A 343 4.54 -1.70 -9.22
N ASP A 344 4.22 -1.09 -10.36
CA ASP A 344 4.65 -1.56 -11.67
C ASP A 344 5.99 -0.95 -12.08
N GLY A 345 6.81 -1.75 -12.76
CA GLY A 345 8.12 -1.38 -13.27
C GLY A 345 9.24 -1.50 -12.25
N GLY A 346 10.47 -1.20 -12.65
CA GLY A 346 11.65 -1.29 -11.81
C GLY A 346 11.73 -0.20 -10.73
N HIS A 347 12.48 -0.47 -9.67
CA HIS A 347 12.60 0.40 -8.49
C HIS A 347 13.06 1.82 -8.83
N GLU A 348 14.03 1.99 -9.73
CA GLU A 348 14.53 3.32 -10.07
C GLU A 348 13.45 4.18 -10.74
N ALA A 349 12.71 3.61 -11.70
CA ALA A 349 11.59 4.30 -12.35
C ALA A 349 10.48 4.65 -11.35
N TYR A 350 10.24 3.80 -10.35
CA TYR A 350 9.28 4.05 -9.28
C TYR A 350 9.71 5.22 -8.40
N MET A 351 11.00 5.30 -8.03
CA MET A 351 11.54 6.44 -7.27
C MET A 351 11.49 7.73 -8.07
N ASP A 352 11.83 7.69 -9.35
CA ASP A 352 11.77 8.85 -10.25
C ASP A 352 10.34 9.39 -10.39
N ASP A 353 9.36 8.49 -10.51
CA ASP A 353 7.94 8.84 -10.52
C ASP A 353 7.51 9.55 -9.22
N PHE A 354 7.97 9.07 -8.08
CA PHE A 354 7.70 9.71 -6.80
C PHE A 354 8.32 11.11 -6.70
N ILE A 355 9.61 11.25 -7.02
CA ILE A 355 10.32 12.52 -6.96
C ILE A 355 9.63 13.54 -7.85
N ASN A 356 9.40 13.17 -9.12
CA ASN A 356 8.91 14.10 -10.13
C ASN A 356 7.41 14.42 -10.02
N LYS A 357 6.58 13.48 -9.56
CA LYS A 357 5.14 13.63 -9.58
C LYS A 357 4.53 13.92 -8.20
N ALA A 358 5.18 13.48 -7.12
CA ALA A 358 4.64 13.52 -5.76
C ALA A 358 5.66 13.93 -4.70
N GLY A 359 6.77 14.62 -5.04
CA GLY A 359 7.85 14.96 -4.12
C GLY A 359 7.38 15.68 -2.85
N PHE A 360 6.45 16.63 -2.95
CA PHE A 360 5.87 17.27 -1.77
C PHE A 360 5.11 16.28 -0.86
N GLY A 361 4.42 15.32 -1.46
CA GLY A 361 3.69 14.27 -0.72
C GLY A 361 4.64 13.32 0.00
N LEU A 362 5.80 13.00 -0.61
CA LEU A 362 6.86 12.23 0.03
C LEU A 362 7.45 12.98 1.23
N ASN A 363 7.72 14.27 1.06
CA ASN A 363 8.22 15.11 2.14
C ASN A 363 7.24 15.11 3.33
N LEU A 364 5.95 15.27 3.08
CA LEU A 364 4.92 15.14 4.10
C LEU A 364 4.93 13.75 4.74
N ALA A 365 4.97 12.68 3.95
CA ALA A 365 4.85 11.31 4.43
C ALA A 365 6.05 10.83 5.25
N PHE A 366 7.27 11.32 4.95
CA PHE A 366 8.50 10.73 5.48
C PHE A 366 9.45 11.70 6.18
N SER A 367 9.24 13.03 6.13
CA SER A 367 10.18 14.01 6.72
C SER A 367 10.37 13.88 8.24
N CYS A 368 9.42 13.27 8.93
CA CYS A 368 9.55 12.98 10.35
C CYS A 368 10.29 11.66 10.66
N PHE A 369 10.68 10.89 9.64
CA PHE A 369 11.55 9.73 9.83
C PHE A 369 13.01 10.16 9.95
N MET A 370 13.79 9.41 10.73
CA MET A 370 15.23 9.63 10.87
C MET A 370 15.92 9.44 9.52
N ALA A 371 17.01 10.15 9.33
CA ALA A 371 17.82 10.12 8.12
C ALA A 371 17.10 10.58 6.82
N TYR A 372 15.84 11.01 6.89
CA TYR A 372 15.19 11.64 5.73
C TYR A 372 15.91 12.94 5.35
N PRO A 373 16.14 13.21 4.05
CA PRO A 373 16.78 14.43 3.60
C PRO A 373 16.08 15.68 4.15
N THR A 374 16.85 16.74 4.44
CA THR A 374 16.32 17.96 5.06
C THR A 374 15.22 18.59 4.22
N THR A 375 14.13 18.98 4.90
CA THR A 375 13.02 19.70 4.27
C THR A 375 13.01 21.17 4.66
N ASP A 376 12.35 22.00 3.85
CA ASP A 376 11.95 23.34 4.22
C ASP A 376 10.42 23.39 4.27
N TRP A 377 9.86 23.71 5.44
CA TRP A 377 8.43 23.82 5.68
C TRP A 377 7.63 22.54 5.38
N LEU A 378 8.20 21.37 5.61
CA LEU A 378 7.69 20.03 5.30
C LEU A 378 7.48 19.72 3.80
N VAL A 379 7.58 20.68 2.91
CA VAL A 379 7.15 20.50 1.52
C VAL A 379 8.27 20.75 0.50
N ALA A 380 9.24 21.58 0.79
CA ALA A 380 10.34 21.87 -0.12
C ALA A 380 11.62 21.07 0.22
N LYS A 381 12.58 20.99 -0.69
CA LYS A 381 13.78 20.12 -0.60
C LYS A 381 13.42 18.66 -0.40
N GLY A 382 14.02 17.96 0.55
CA GLY A 382 13.69 16.56 0.89
C GLY A 382 13.82 15.63 -0.31
N ALA A 383 12.71 15.11 -0.83
CA ALA A 383 12.69 14.20 -1.97
C ALA A 383 13.35 14.78 -3.26
N TRP A 384 13.39 16.09 -3.42
CA TRP A 384 14.07 16.73 -4.55
C TRP A 384 15.61 16.82 -4.40
N LEU A 385 16.15 16.46 -3.24
CA LEU A 385 17.55 16.08 -3.09
C LEU A 385 17.69 14.62 -3.55
N GLU A 386 17.58 14.40 -4.84
CA GLU A 386 17.32 13.11 -5.48
C GLU A 386 18.25 11.99 -5.00
N GLN A 387 19.56 12.25 -4.98
CA GLN A 387 20.54 11.24 -4.57
C GLN A 387 20.37 10.85 -3.09
N ASP A 388 20.24 11.85 -2.22
CA ASP A 388 20.05 11.62 -0.78
C ASP A 388 18.74 10.88 -0.52
N PHE A 389 17.66 11.22 -1.26
CA PHE A 389 16.38 10.54 -1.15
C PHE A 389 16.45 9.08 -1.64
N LYS A 390 17.08 8.82 -2.79
CA LYS A 390 17.26 7.45 -3.31
C LYS A 390 18.11 6.60 -2.35
N HIS A 391 19.17 7.16 -1.79
CA HIS A 391 19.97 6.48 -0.76
C HIS A 391 19.14 6.19 0.49
N PHE A 392 18.39 7.19 1.00
CA PHE A 392 17.49 7.01 2.12
C PHE A 392 16.51 5.84 1.88
N GLN A 393 15.88 5.79 0.69
CA GLN A 393 14.93 4.73 0.37
C GLN A 393 15.58 3.35 0.36
N ARG A 394 16.75 3.19 -0.26
CA ARG A 394 17.48 1.92 -0.30
C ARG A 394 18.00 1.51 1.08
N HIS A 395 18.48 2.46 1.87
CA HIS A 395 18.96 2.19 3.23
C HIS A 395 17.84 1.67 4.14
N HIS A 396 16.63 2.23 4.04
CA HIS A 396 15.46 1.82 4.83
C HIS A 396 14.71 0.63 4.24
N GLN A 397 15.02 0.23 3.00
CA GLN A 397 14.35 -0.89 2.34
C GLN A 397 14.72 -2.22 3.01
N ILE A 398 13.69 -3.04 3.23
CA ILE A 398 13.80 -4.38 3.80
C ILE A 398 13.44 -5.39 2.70
N PRO A 399 14.23 -6.47 2.54
CA PRO A 399 13.89 -7.55 1.61
C PRO A 399 12.55 -8.19 1.97
N THR A 400 11.73 -8.48 0.97
CA THR A 400 10.52 -9.27 1.16
C THR A 400 10.87 -10.73 1.00
N GLU A 401 10.62 -11.53 2.03
CA GLU A 401 10.97 -12.95 2.04
C GLU A 401 10.06 -13.77 1.13
N VAL A 402 8.75 -13.44 1.09
CA VAL A 402 7.77 -14.09 0.24
C VAL A 402 6.77 -13.05 -0.27
N TRP A 403 6.56 -12.99 -1.57
CA TRP A 403 5.61 -12.08 -2.20
C TRP A 403 4.75 -12.80 -3.23
N TYR A 404 3.44 -12.70 -3.06
CA TYR A 404 2.42 -13.29 -3.93
C TYR A 404 1.61 -12.21 -4.65
N LYS A 405 1.26 -12.48 -5.91
CA LYS A 405 0.35 -11.68 -6.74
C LYS A 405 -0.61 -12.61 -7.48
N ALA A 406 -1.91 -12.32 -7.43
CA ALA A 406 -2.96 -13.16 -8.02
C ALA A 406 -3.05 -13.11 -9.55
N TYR A 407 -2.47 -12.09 -10.17
CA TYR A 407 -2.53 -11.82 -11.61
C TYR A 407 -1.17 -11.42 -12.20
N PRO A 408 -0.21 -12.38 -12.26
CA PRO A 408 1.13 -12.15 -12.84
C PRO A 408 1.06 -11.58 -14.25
N GLY A 409 2.04 -10.73 -14.62
CA GLY A 409 2.14 -10.13 -15.95
C GLY A 409 1.19 -8.97 -16.22
N LEU A 410 0.33 -8.55 -15.26
CA LEU A 410 -0.61 -7.45 -15.42
C LEU A 410 -0.19 -6.23 -14.61
N THR A 411 -0.05 -5.10 -15.28
CA THR A 411 0.16 -3.78 -14.65
C THR A 411 -1.17 -3.13 -14.28
N ALA A 412 -1.15 -2.11 -13.43
CA ALA A 412 -2.33 -1.29 -13.10
C ALA A 412 -2.94 -0.66 -14.38
N ARG A 413 -2.10 -0.32 -15.37
CA ARG A 413 -2.54 0.17 -16.67
C ARG A 413 -3.27 -0.92 -17.47
N ASP A 414 -2.79 -2.16 -17.42
CA ASP A 414 -3.47 -3.30 -18.06
C ASP A 414 -4.83 -3.56 -17.40
N LEU A 415 -4.91 -3.50 -16.08
CA LEU A 415 -6.18 -3.62 -15.36
C LEU A 415 -7.20 -2.58 -15.83
N ALA A 416 -6.76 -1.32 -15.96
CA ALA A 416 -7.62 -0.24 -16.42
C ALA A 416 -8.05 -0.43 -17.90
N ARG A 417 -7.13 -0.86 -18.77
CA ARG A 417 -7.41 -1.17 -20.18
C ARG A 417 -8.40 -2.32 -20.31
N ASN A 418 -8.15 -3.43 -19.63
CA ASN A 418 -8.99 -4.63 -19.70
C ASN A 418 -10.43 -4.33 -19.25
N ALA A 419 -10.57 -3.45 -18.24
CA ALA A 419 -11.89 -2.97 -17.83
C ALA A 419 -12.61 -2.17 -18.90
N ARG A 420 -11.90 -1.29 -19.63
CA ARG A 420 -12.52 -0.55 -20.76
C ARG A 420 -12.91 -1.48 -21.89
N ILE A 421 -12.06 -2.50 -22.18
CA ILE A 421 -12.37 -3.54 -23.15
C ILE A 421 -13.63 -4.30 -22.74
N ARG A 422 -13.75 -4.75 -21.50
CA ARG A 422 -14.96 -5.40 -20.98
C ARG A 422 -16.19 -4.50 -21.12
N ASN A 423 -16.08 -3.26 -20.67
CA ASN A 423 -17.20 -2.31 -20.73
C ASN A 423 -17.70 -2.10 -22.17
N GLY A 424 -16.81 -2.02 -23.16
CA GLY A 424 -17.17 -1.94 -24.58
C GLY A 424 -17.78 -3.26 -25.09
N PHE A 425 -17.24 -4.39 -24.68
CA PHE A 425 -17.76 -5.72 -25.04
C PHE A 425 -19.20 -5.93 -24.54
N GLU A 426 -19.52 -5.51 -23.33
CA GLU A 426 -20.84 -5.63 -22.70
C GLU A 426 -21.82 -4.51 -23.09
N LYS A 427 -21.32 -3.37 -23.62
CA LYS A 427 -22.16 -2.21 -23.96
C LYS A 427 -23.15 -2.55 -25.09
N PRO A 428 -24.48 -2.45 -24.90
CA PRO A 428 -25.44 -2.94 -25.87
C PRO A 428 -25.37 -2.26 -27.26
N ARG A 429 -25.05 -0.97 -27.27
CA ARG A 429 -24.95 -0.16 -28.49
C ARG A 429 -23.73 0.76 -28.41
N MET A 430 -22.95 0.81 -29.47
CA MET A 430 -21.84 1.74 -29.67
C MET A 430 -21.94 2.34 -31.08
N SER A 431 -21.53 3.61 -31.21
CA SER A 431 -21.31 4.22 -32.54
C SER A 431 -20.06 3.62 -33.20
N ASP A 432 -19.93 3.81 -34.51
CA ASP A 432 -18.76 3.32 -35.24
C ASP A 432 -17.45 3.90 -34.73
N ASP A 433 -17.45 5.17 -34.33
CA ASP A 433 -16.26 5.81 -33.74
C ASP A 433 -15.93 5.29 -32.33
N GLU A 434 -16.94 4.94 -31.54
CA GLU A 434 -16.73 4.26 -30.25
C GLU A 434 -16.15 2.86 -30.45
N ILE A 435 -16.64 2.11 -31.44
CA ILE A 435 -16.13 0.78 -31.77
C ILE A 435 -14.69 0.87 -32.26
N ARG A 436 -14.34 1.80 -33.14
CA ARG A 436 -12.96 1.99 -33.61
C ARG A 436 -12.01 2.29 -32.47
N ARG A 437 -12.40 3.17 -31.53
CA ARG A 437 -11.60 3.46 -30.33
C ARG A 437 -11.48 2.24 -29.42
N TRP A 438 -12.56 1.49 -29.26
CA TRP A 438 -12.55 0.27 -28.47
C TRP A 438 -11.67 -0.82 -29.09
N LEU A 439 -11.73 -1.02 -30.41
CA LEU A 439 -10.87 -1.96 -31.14
C LEU A 439 -9.37 -1.59 -31.01
N ALA A 440 -9.04 -0.32 -30.88
CA ALA A 440 -7.68 0.15 -30.66
C ALA A 440 -7.14 -0.15 -29.26
N GLU A 441 -7.98 -0.53 -28.30
CA GLU A 441 -7.58 -0.97 -26.97
C GLU A 441 -7.23 -2.47 -26.91
N ILE A 442 -7.75 -3.27 -27.87
CA ILE A 442 -7.49 -4.71 -28.02
C ILE A 442 -6.12 -4.93 -28.69
#